data_1e7e7af187e8bc10d47cbd32eb3dba47
#
_entry.id   1e7e7af187e8bc10d47cbd32eb3dba47
#
_cell.length_a   1.000
_cell.length_b   1.000
_cell.length_c   1.000
_cell.angle_alpha   90.00
_cell.angle_beta   90.00
_cell.angle_gamma   90.00
#
_symmetry.space_group_name_H-M   'P 1'
#
loop_
_entity.id
_entity.type
_entity.pdbx_description
1 polymer ?
#
loop_
_entity_poly.entity_id
_entity_poly.type
_entity_poly.pdbx_seq_one_letter_code
_entity_poly.pdbx_strand_id
1 'polypeptide(L)' 'MSDPKTVLIVEDEKNIVDILRFNLQRAGYQTLEAYDGEDGLAQAVSANPDLILLDVMLPKKNGFDVCRALGDQG' A
#
# COMPACT_ATOMS: atom_id res chain seq x y z
N MET A 1 4.32 14.59 -20.24
CA MET A 1 4.71 13.52 -19.33
C MET A 1 3.63 13.28 -18.31
N SER A 2 3.35 12.02 -18.04
CA SER A 2 2.35 11.71 -17.04
C SER A 2 2.95 11.83 -15.64
N ASP A 3 2.08 12.06 -14.66
CA ASP A 3 2.50 12.09 -13.27
C ASP A 3 3.01 10.72 -12.83
N PRO A 4 3.94 10.68 -11.86
CA PRO A 4 4.39 9.41 -11.33
C PRO A 4 3.23 8.63 -10.72
N LYS A 5 3.27 7.32 -10.88
CA LYS A 5 2.28 6.47 -10.26
C LYS A 5 2.51 6.38 -8.76
N THR A 6 1.43 6.24 -8.02
CA THR A 6 1.48 6.16 -6.56
C THR A 6 1.26 4.72 -6.12
N VAL A 7 2.14 4.24 -5.26
CA VAL A 7 2.07 2.89 -4.70
C VAL A 7 1.84 3.00 -3.20
N LEU A 8 0.80 2.37 -2.71
CA LEU A 8 0.55 2.26 -1.28
C LEU A 8 1.19 0.97 -0.77
N ILE A 9 2.07 1.09 0.20
CA ILE A 9 2.73 -0.04 0.84
C ILE A 9 2.03 -0.31 2.16
N VAL A 10 1.46 -1.50 2.32
CA VAL A 10 0.78 -1.90 3.55
C VAL A 10 1.58 -3.04 4.18
N GLU A 11 2.34 -2.73 5.22
CA GLU A 11 3.26 -3.66 5.85
C GLU A 11 3.50 -3.20 7.30
N ASP A 12 3.48 -4.15 8.24
CA ASP A 12 3.67 -3.81 9.66
C ASP A 12 5.15 -3.70 10.06
N GLU A 13 6.06 -4.22 9.25
CA GLU A 13 7.50 -4.16 9.53
C GLU A 13 8.10 -2.92 8.89
N LYS A 14 8.52 -1.97 9.72
CA LYS A 14 9.05 -0.71 9.21
C LYS A 14 10.27 -0.92 8.33
N ASN A 15 11.13 -1.88 8.66
CA ASN A 15 12.32 -2.15 7.87
C ASN A 15 11.97 -2.58 6.46
N ILE A 16 10.91 -3.38 6.32
CA ILE A 16 10.45 -3.82 5.00
C ILE A 16 9.82 -2.65 4.25
N VAL A 17 9.04 -1.84 4.94
CA VAL A 17 8.46 -0.64 4.33
C VAL A 17 9.56 0.27 3.78
N ASP A 18 10.62 0.48 4.54
CA ASP A 18 11.73 1.34 4.11
C ASP A 18 12.41 0.78 2.86
N ILE A 19 12.62 -0.53 2.80
CA ILE A 19 13.23 -1.17 1.64
C ILE A 19 12.33 -1.01 0.41
N LEU A 20 11.05 -1.30 0.56
CA LEU A 20 10.12 -1.18 -0.55
C LEU A 20 10.01 0.26 -1.04
N ARG A 21 9.91 1.19 -0.10
CA ARG A 21 9.85 2.61 -0.43
C ARG A 21 11.07 3.04 -1.21
N PHE A 22 12.26 2.66 -0.74
CA PHE A 22 13.49 3.04 -1.40
C PHE A 22 13.52 2.53 -2.84
N ASN A 23 13.19 1.27 -3.03
CA ASN A 23 13.22 0.67 -4.36
C ASN A 23 12.18 1.30 -5.29
N LEU A 24 10.99 1.55 -4.78
CA LEU A 24 9.92 2.13 -5.59
C LEU A 24 10.24 3.57 -5.98
N GLN A 25 10.77 4.35 -5.04
CA GLN A 25 11.15 5.73 -5.35
C GLN A 25 12.29 5.78 -6.36
N ARG A 26 13.23 4.86 -6.29
CA ARG A 26 14.29 4.77 -7.29
C ARG A 26 13.73 4.47 -8.68
N ALA A 27 12.65 3.71 -8.74
CA ALA A 27 12.02 3.36 -10.01
C ALA A 27 11.10 4.47 -10.54
N GLY A 28 10.94 5.56 -9.79
CA GLY A 28 10.15 6.69 -10.24
C GLY A 28 8.73 6.74 -9.70
N TYR A 29 8.39 5.90 -8.72
CA TYR A 29 7.06 5.90 -8.12
C TYR A 29 6.99 6.82 -6.91
N GLN A 30 5.80 7.33 -6.65
CA GLN A 30 5.49 7.94 -5.38
C GLN A 30 5.01 6.84 -4.44
N THR A 31 5.28 6.98 -3.14
CA THR A 31 4.91 5.95 -2.18
C THR A 31 4.09 6.54 -1.04
N LEU A 32 3.15 5.73 -0.57
CA LEU A 32 2.41 5.96 0.68
C LEU A 32 2.64 4.74 1.55
N GLU A 33 2.65 4.92 2.88
CA GLU A 33 2.91 3.83 3.80
C GLU A 33 1.76 3.68 4.79
N ALA A 34 1.36 2.44 5.02
CA ALA A 34 0.42 2.08 6.06
C ALA A 34 0.99 0.88 6.81
N TYR A 35 0.79 0.85 8.11
CA TYR A 35 1.42 -0.17 8.95
C TYR A 35 0.45 -1.23 9.44
N ASP A 36 -0.81 -1.12 9.08
CA ASP A 36 -1.80 -2.17 9.31
C ASP A 36 -2.89 -2.10 8.25
N GLY A 37 -3.76 -3.11 8.25
CA GLY A 37 -4.79 -3.24 7.22
C GLY A 37 -5.85 -2.15 7.27
N GLU A 38 -6.19 -1.67 8.48
CA GLU A 38 -7.18 -0.61 8.60
C GLU A 38 -6.67 0.71 8.03
N ASP A 39 -5.44 1.06 8.38
CA ASP A 39 -4.82 2.26 7.84
C ASP A 39 -4.62 2.15 6.34
N GLY A 40 -4.21 0.95 5.88
CA GLY A 40 -4.06 0.70 4.46
C GLY A 40 -5.35 0.91 3.69
N LEU A 41 -6.45 0.39 4.21
CA LEU A 41 -7.75 0.55 3.56
C LEU A 41 -8.17 2.02 3.54
N ALA A 42 -8.00 2.73 4.67
CA ALA A 42 -8.34 4.14 4.75
C ALA A 42 -7.55 4.97 3.74
N GLN A 43 -6.25 4.71 3.63
CA GLN A 43 -5.42 5.44 2.68
C GLN A 43 -5.76 5.07 1.24
N ALA A 44 -6.09 3.81 0.98
CA ALA A 44 -6.47 3.38 -0.36
C ALA A 44 -7.72 4.12 -0.84
N VAL A 45 -8.67 4.32 0.05
CA VAL A 45 -9.89 5.03 -0.29
C VAL A 45 -9.63 6.52 -0.46
N SER A 46 -8.88 7.13 0.45
CA SER A 46 -8.68 8.58 0.44
C SER A 46 -7.66 9.04 -0.60
N ALA A 47 -6.61 8.27 -0.82
CA ALA A 47 -5.52 8.66 -1.72
C ALA A 47 -5.65 8.06 -3.12
N ASN A 48 -6.43 7.01 -3.26
CA ASN A 48 -6.67 6.35 -4.54
C ASN A 48 -5.38 6.00 -5.27
N PRO A 49 -4.49 5.20 -4.65
CA PRO A 49 -3.21 4.88 -5.28
C PRO A 49 -3.40 4.00 -6.53
N ASP A 50 -2.39 4.02 -7.39
CA ASP A 50 -2.42 3.22 -8.62
C ASP A 50 -2.17 1.74 -8.34
N LEU A 51 -1.42 1.43 -7.28
CA LEU A 51 -1.07 0.06 -6.93
C LEU A 51 -0.96 -0.05 -5.42
N ILE A 52 -1.33 -1.21 -4.88
CA ILE A 52 -1.24 -1.49 -3.46
C ILE A 52 -0.41 -2.75 -3.27
N LEU A 53 0.63 -2.64 -2.45
CA LEU A 53 1.43 -3.79 -2.04
C LEU A 53 1.00 -4.18 -0.64
N LEU A 54 0.54 -5.42 -0.47
CA LEU A 54 0.01 -5.91 0.79
C LEU A 54 0.87 -7.05 1.33
N ASP A 55 1.05 -7.04 2.66
CA ASP A 55 1.58 -8.19 3.37
C ASP A 55 0.42 -8.92 4.02
N VAL A 56 0.22 -10.18 3.65
CA VAL A 56 -0.90 -10.98 4.15
C VAL A 56 -0.77 -11.32 5.64
N MET A 57 0.38 -11.01 6.23
CA MET A 57 0.64 -11.26 7.64
C MET A 57 0.27 -10.08 8.55
N LEU A 58 -0.45 -9.10 8.03
CA LEU A 58 -0.83 -7.93 8.80
C LEU A 58 -1.65 -8.30 10.04
N PRO A 59 -1.37 -7.66 11.19
CA PRO A 59 -2.01 -8.06 12.45
C PRO A 59 -3.47 -7.68 12.59
N LYS A 60 -3.90 -6.57 12.03
CA LYS A 60 -5.27 -6.09 12.24
C LYS A 60 -6.25 -6.64 11.24
N LYS A 61 -5.81 -6.90 10.04
CA LYS A 61 -6.66 -7.41 8.98
C LYS A 61 -5.78 -8.17 8.03
N ASN A 62 -6.18 -9.34 7.62
CA ASN A 62 -5.32 -10.06 6.70
C ASN A 62 -5.36 -9.42 5.32
N GLY A 63 -4.31 -9.68 4.54
CA GLY A 63 -4.16 -9.03 3.24
C GLY A 63 -5.28 -9.37 2.27
N PHE A 64 -5.84 -10.57 2.39
CA PHE A 64 -6.96 -10.97 1.52
C PHE A 64 -8.20 -10.12 1.77
N ASP A 65 -8.49 -9.82 3.03
CA ASP A 65 -9.66 -9.01 3.36
C ASP A 65 -9.52 -7.59 2.83
N VAL A 66 -8.34 -7.01 2.98
CA VAL A 66 -8.08 -5.67 2.45
C VAL A 66 -8.17 -5.66 0.94
N CYS A 67 -7.55 -6.64 0.30
CA CYS A 67 -7.55 -6.75 -1.15
C CYS A 67 -8.97 -6.95 -1.68
N ARG A 68 -9.76 -7.79 -1.02
CA ARG A 68 -11.14 -8.04 -1.42
C ARG A 68 -12.00 -6.78 -1.32
N ALA A 69 -11.83 -6.02 -0.22
CA ALA A 69 -12.58 -4.78 -0.05
C ALA A 69 -12.27 -3.79 -1.17
N LEU A 70 -11.01 -3.69 -1.57
CA LEU A 70 -10.62 -2.82 -2.66
C LEU A 70 -11.16 -3.33 -4.00
N GLY A 71 -11.15 -4.64 -4.19
CA GLY A 71 -11.70 -5.23 -5.39
C GLY A 71 -13.19 -4.96 -5.55
N ASP A 72 -13.92 -5.04 -4.44
CA ASP A 72 -15.36 -4.77 -4.46
C ASP A 72 -15.65 -3.30 -4.77
N GLN A 73 -14.76 -2.42 -4.40
CA GLN A 73 -14.92 -1.00 -4.68
C GLN A 73 -14.48 -0.64 -6.10
N GLY A 74 -13.57 -1.40 -6.62
CA GLY A 74 -12.96 -1.12 -7.89
C GLY A 74 -13.76 -1.62 -9.03
#